data_ad3fb5ea34d76aa61cbd21a9efebb5c0
#
_entry.id   ad3fb5ea34d76aa61cbd21a9efebb5c0
#
_cell.length_a   1.000
_cell.length_b   1.000
_cell.length_c   1.000
_cell.angle_alpha   90.00
_cell.angle_beta   90.00
_cell.angle_gamma   90.00
#
_symmetry.space_group_name_H-M   'P 1'
#
loop_
_entity.id
_entity.type
_entity.pdbx_description
1 polymer ?
#
loop_
_entity_poly.entity_id
_entity_poly.type
_entity_poly.pdbx_seq_one_letter_code
_entity_poly.pdbx_strand_id
1 'polypeptide(L)'
;MFKIKAADGTNNLCGKRIAEIRKEKRLSQRKLAIKMQLLGFDVDHYFIRRVENGERFVTDIDLVIFSRALNIPISELLPEDMAL
;
A
#
# COMPACT_ATOMS: atom_id res chain seq x y z
N MET A 1 -8.11 6.73 22.11
CA MET A 1 -7.11 6.91 21.05
C MET A 1 -7.75 7.56 19.84
N PHE A 2 -7.11 8.58 19.31
CA PHE A 2 -7.60 9.25 18.12
C PHE A 2 -7.17 8.49 16.88
N LYS A 3 -8.10 8.29 15.94
CA LYS A 3 -7.80 7.72 14.63
C LYS A 3 -7.74 8.87 13.63
N ILE A 4 -6.60 9.02 12.98
CA ILE A 4 -6.40 10.05 11.96
C ILE A 4 -6.75 9.44 10.61
N LYS A 5 -7.65 10.09 9.88
CA LYS A 5 -8.09 9.64 8.56
C LYS A 5 -7.70 10.65 7.49
N ALA A 6 -7.53 10.16 6.27
CA ALA A 6 -7.37 11.03 5.12
C ALA A 6 -8.66 11.84 4.85
N ALA A 7 -8.53 12.89 4.04
CA ALA A 7 -9.66 13.77 3.73
C ALA A 7 -10.85 13.03 3.11
N ASP A 8 -10.62 11.95 2.38
CA ASP A 8 -11.67 11.12 1.78
C ASP A 8 -12.26 10.08 2.74
N GLY A 9 -11.84 10.08 4.00
CA GLY A 9 -12.31 9.15 5.02
C GLY A 9 -11.59 7.81 5.05
N THR A 10 -10.60 7.58 4.19
CA THR A 10 -9.81 6.35 4.21
C THR A 10 -8.78 6.36 5.33
N ASN A 11 -8.27 5.18 5.66
CA ASN A 11 -7.31 4.99 6.75
C ASN A 11 -5.85 5.02 6.28
N ASN A 12 -5.61 5.28 5.01
CA ASN A 12 -4.26 5.45 4.48
C ASN A 12 -4.29 6.33 3.24
N LEU A 13 -3.14 6.91 2.91
CA LEU A 13 -2.97 7.76 1.73
C LEU A 13 -2.44 6.98 0.53
N CYS A 14 -1.80 5.84 0.76
CA CYS A 14 -1.02 5.14 -0.26
C CYS A 14 -1.82 4.09 -1.04
N GLY A 15 -2.99 3.68 -0.56
CA GLY A 15 -3.71 2.54 -1.13
C GLY A 15 -4.03 2.67 -2.61
N LYS A 16 -4.57 3.81 -3.01
CA LYS A 16 -4.90 4.07 -4.41
C LYS A 16 -3.66 4.04 -5.30
N ARG A 17 -2.58 4.64 -4.82
CA ARG A 17 -1.32 4.68 -5.57
C ARG A 17 -0.69 3.31 -5.68
N ILE A 18 -0.75 2.51 -4.62
CA ILE A 18 -0.29 1.12 -4.64
C ILE A 18 -1.03 0.34 -5.72
N ALA A 19 -2.36 0.48 -5.78
CA ALA A 19 -3.17 -0.20 -6.78
C ALA A 19 -2.80 0.22 -8.21
N GLU A 20 -2.60 1.51 -8.44
CA GLU A 20 -2.19 2.03 -9.74
C GLU A 20 -0.86 1.45 -10.19
N ILE A 21 0.15 1.52 -9.32
CA ILE A 21 1.50 1.03 -9.63
C ILE A 21 1.48 -0.48 -9.85
N ARG A 22 0.77 -1.22 -9.00
CA ARG A 22 0.62 -2.67 -9.14
C ARG A 22 0.07 -3.03 -10.51
N LYS A 23 -1.00 -2.34 -10.94
CA LYS A 23 -1.62 -2.58 -12.24
C LYS A 23 -0.70 -2.20 -13.40
N GLU A 24 0.01 -1.10 -13.29
CA GLU A 24 1.02 -0.70 -14.28
C GLU A 24 2.07 -1.78 -14.46
N LYS A 25 2.47 -2.43 -13.38
CA LYS A 25 3.46 -3.52 -13.40
C LYS A 25 2.85 -4.88 -13.72
N ARG A 26 1.54 -4.91 -14.01
CA ARG A 26 0.81 -6.13 -14.38
C ARG A 26 0.89 -7.21 -13.31
N LEU A 27 0.86 -6.81 -12.05
CA LEU A 27 0.85 -7.71 -10.91
C LEU A 27 -0.58 -7.87 -10.40
N SER A 28 -0.99 -9.11 -10.13
CA SER A 28 -2.20 -9.37 -9.36
C SER A 28 -1.95 -9.05 -7.87
N GLN A 29 -3.01 -8.91 -7.10
CA GLN A 29 -2.87 -8.77 -5.65
C GLN A 29 -2.14 -9.96 -5.04
N ARG A 30 -2.41 -11.18 -5.54
CA ARG A 30 -1.74 -12.40 -5.08
C ARG A 30 -0.24 -12.37 -5.39
N LYS A 31 0.13 -11.96 -6.60
CA LYS A 31 1.56 -11.87 -6.99
C LYS A 31 2.29 -10.84 -6.14
N LEU A 32 1.66 -9.70 -5.85
CA LEU A 32 2.27 -8.71 -4.97
C LEU A 32 2.46 -9.29 -3.57
N ALA A 33 1.46 -9.99 -3.04
CA ALA A 33 1.57 -10.65 -1.74
C ALA A 33 2.74 -11.64 -1.71
N ILE A 34 2.92 -12.43 -2.77
CA ILE A 34 4.05 -13.37 -2.88
C ILE A 34 5.38 -12.63 -2.83
N LYS A 35 5.51 -11.51 -3.55
CA LYS A 35 6.73 -10.69 -3.50
C LYS A 35 7.02 -10.20 -2.10
N MET A 36 5.99 -9.78 -1.36
CA MET A 36 6.15 -9.34 0.03
C MET A 36 6.54 -10.50 0.94
N GLN A 37 5.96 -11.69 0.74
CA GLN A 37 6.33 -12.89 1.48
C GLN A 37 7.80 -13.25 1.27
N LEU A 38 8.29 -13.13 0.04
CA LEU A 38 9.71 -13.37 -0.28
C LEU A 38 10.65 -12.39 0.42
N LEU A 39 10.14 -11.22 0.78
CA LEU A 39 10.88 -10.24 1.59
C LEU A 39 10.78 -10.50 3.10
N GLY A 40 10.12 -11.61 3.48
CA GLY A 40 9.94 -11.98 4.88
C GLY A 40 8.71 -11.40 5.54
N PHE A 41 7.78 -10.85 4.77
CA PHE A 41 6.58 -10.19 5.29
C PHE A 41 5.37 -11.12 5.07
N ASP A 42 4.86 -11.69 6.15
CA ASP A 42 3.81 -12.71 6.10
C ASP A 42 2.44 -12.05 5.90
N VAL A 43 2.11 -11.75 4.66
CA VAL A 43 0.83 -11.16 4.27
C VAL A 43 0.21 -11.97 3.12
N ASP A 44 -1.10 -11.85 2.98
CA ASP A 44 -1.86 -12.46 1.89
C ASP A 44 -2.49 -11.39 0.99
N HIS A 45 -3.23 -11.84 -0.03
CA HIS A 45 -3.87 -10.90 -0.95
C HIS A 45 -4.99 -10.08 -0.30
N TYR A 46 -5.59 -10.57 0.79
CA TYR A 46 -6.60 -9.80 1.54
C TYR A 46 -5.98 -8.58 2.21
N PHE A 47 -4.76 -8.71 2.69
CA PHE A 47 -4.00 -7.56 3.20
C PHE A 47 -3.86 -6.48 2.13
N ILE A 48 -3.42 -6.88 0.92
CA ILE A 48 -3.25 -5.96 -0.21
C ILE A 48 -4.59 -5.30 -0.54
N ARG A 49 -5.65 -6.08 -0.64
CA ARG A 49 -6.99 -5.58 -0.96
C ARG A 49 -7.45 -4.53 0.03
N ARG A 50 -7.29 -4.78 1.32
CA ARG A 50 -7.70 -3.83 2.37
C ARG A 50 -6.89 -2.54 2.32
N VAL A 51 -5.60 -2.64 2.04
CA VAL A 51 -4.77 -1.46 1.87
C VAL A 51 -5.25 -0.64 0.68
N GLU A 52 -5.46 -1.29 -0.47
CA GLU A 52 -5.90 -0.62 -1.70
C GLU A 52 -7.28 0.02 -1.56
N ASN A 53 -8.15 -0.57 -0.78
CA ASN A 53 -9.49 -0.03 -0.50
C ASN A 53 -9.49 1.07 0.57
N GLY A 54 -8.35 1.35 1.18
CA GLY A 54 -8.25 2.37 2.23
C GLY A 54 -8.80 1.94 3.58
N GLU A 55 -9.10 0.66 3.75
CA GLU A 55 -9.67 0.14 5.00
C GLU A 55 -8.62 -0.04 6.09
N ARG A 56 -7.39 -0.36 5.70
CA ARG A 56 -6.34 -0.73 6.64
C ARG A 56 -5.41 0.46 6.89
N PHE A 57 -5.03 0.65 8.15
CA PHE A 57 -3.93 1.55 8.49
C PHE A 57 -2.62 0.95 7.97
N VAL A 58 -1.76 1.81 7.44
CA VAL A 58 -0.48 1.43 6.88
C VAL A 58 0.61 2.04 7.74
N THR A 59 1.48 1.20 8.28
CA THR A 59 2.61 1.65 9.08
C THR A 59 3.76 2.06 8.17
N ASP A 60 4.76 2.75 8.72
CA ASP A 60 5.98 3.09 7.99
C ASP A 60 6.72 1.83 7.54
N ILE A 61 6.69 0.77 8.35
CA ILE A 61 7.26 -0.53 7.98
C ILE A 61 6.55 -1.09 6.75
N ASP A 62 5.22 -1.04 6.75
CA ASP A 62 4.42 -1.48 5.59
C ASP A 62 4.81 -0.72 4.32
N LEU A 63 5.01 0.60 4.42
CA LEU A 63 5.41 1.43 3.28
C LEU A 63 6.76 0.98 2.71
N VAL A 64 7.72 0.70 3.57
CA VAL A 64 9.05 0.22 3.15
C VAL A 64 8.92 -1.10 2.39
N ILE A 65 8.11 -2.03 2.89
CA ILE A 65 7.93 -3.34 2.25
C ILE A 65 7.23 -3.18 0.89
N PHE A 66 6.19 -2.35 0.79
CA PHE A 66 5.55 -2.06 -0.49
C PHE A 66 6.54 -1.44 -1.50
N SER A 67 7.34 -0.49 -1.04
CA SER A 67 8.36 0.15 -1.85
C SER A 67 9.33 -0.88 -2.44
N ARG A 68 9.81 -1.80 -1.62
CA ARG A 68 10.72 -2.86 -2.05
C ARG A 68 10.05 -3.86 -2.96
N ALA A 69 8.85 -4.31 -2.62
CA ALA A 69 8.12 -5.29 -3.42
C ALA A 69 7.77 -4.74 -4.80
N LEU A 70 7.43 -3.46 -4.90
CA LEU A 70 7.10 -2.80 -6.15
C LEU A 70 8.32 -2.19 -6.85
N ASN A 71 9.48 -2.20 -6.19
CA ASN A 71 10.73 -1.64 -6.68
C ASN A 71 10.61 -0.18 -7.11
N ILE A 72 10.05 0.64 -6.22
CA ILE A 72 9.85 2.08 -6.42
C ILE A 72 10.24 2.83 -5.16
N PRO A 73 10.58 4.12 -5.25
CA PRO A 73 10.81 4.94 -4.06
C PRO A 73 9.53 5.09 -3.24
N ILE A 74 9.67 5.20 -1.92
CA ILE A 74 8.53 5.42 -1.01
C ILE A 74 7.75 6.68 -1.41
N SER A 75 8.46 7.72 -1.87
CA SER A 75 7.82 8.97 -2.29
C SER A 75 6.76 8.78 -3.39
N GLU A 76 6.88 7.73 -4.20
CA GLU A 76 5.88 7.44 -5.23
C GLU A 76 4.64 6.74 -4.69
N LEU A 77 4.67 6.26 -3.47
CA LEU A 77 3.51 5.65 -2.81
C LEU A 77 2.56 6.69 -2.21
N LEU A 78 2.99 7.91 -2.07
CA LEU A 78 2.21 8.98 -1.47
C LEU A 78 1.74 9.95 -2.56
N PRO A 79 0.53 10.51 -2.44
CA PRO A 79 0.07 11.48 -3.42
C PRO A 79 0.93 12.74 -3.37
N GLU A 80 1.14 13.39 -4.54
CA GLU A 80 1.90 14.63 -4.61
C GLU A 80 1.18 15.74 -3.84
N ASP A 81 -0.13 15.79 -3.95
CA ASP A 81 -0.97 16.71 -3.20
C ASP A 81 -1.53 15.96 -1.98
N MET A 82 -0.82 16.03 -0.88
CA MET A 82 -1.22 15.36 0.36
C MET A 82 -2.24 16.19 1.12
N ALA A 83 -3.42 16.37 0.54
CA ALA A 83 -4.53 16.99 1.22
C ALA A 83 -5.04 16.05 2.31
N LEU A 84 -4.82 16.42 3.54
CA LEU A 84 -5.30 15.67 4.71
C LEU A 84 -6.71 16.17 5.15
#